data_49c31aa18d750e7705cfe6f0a3e3e499
#
_entry.id   49c31aa18d750e7705cfe6f0a3e3e499
#
_cell.length_a   1.000
_cell.length_b   1.000
_cell.length_c   1.000
_cell.angle_alpha   90.00
_cell.angle_beta   90.00
_cell.angle_gamma   90.00
#
_symmetry.space_group_name_H-M   'P 1'
#
loop_
_entity.id
_entity.type
_entity.pdbx_description
1 polymer ?
#
loop_
_entity_poly.entity_id
_entity_poly.type
_entity_poly.pdbx_seq_one_letter_code
_entity_poly.pdbx_strand_id
1 'polypeptide(L)'
;MMGIFSALMSNFLYLFLKISYSQSFPPPLSPKEEKECFEKMRSGDMAARGKLIEHNLRLVAHIVKKYYSMSKNQDDLISIGTIGLIKAIDSFDSRNGTRFATYASKCLQNEILMHFRSQKKLACEVSISDPIDTDKDGNPLTYIDVISTEDTIADD
;
A
#
# COMPACT_ATOMS: atom_id res chain seq x y z
N MET A 1 -27.16 41.39 -6.59
CA MET A 1 -27.03 39.99 -6.18
C MET A 1 -26.21 39.07 -7.13
N MET A 2 -26.12 39.38 -8.44
CA MET A 2 -25.36 38.56 -9.41
C MET A 2 -23.82 38.56 -9.19
N GLY A 3 -23.24 39.65 -8.66
CA GLY A 3 -21.78 39.75 -8.48
C GLY A 3 -21.18 38.84 -7.40
N ILE A 4 -21.92 38.62 -6.30
CA ILE A 4 -21.46 37.77 -5.18
C ILE A 4 -21.48 36.28 -5.59
N PHE A 5 -22.49 35.88 -6.36
CA PHE A 5 -22.61 34.51 -6.86
C PHE A 5 -21.51 34.17 -7.88
N SER A 6 -21.16 35.12 -8.75
CA SER A 6 -20.06 34.99 -9.71
C SER A 6 -18.70 34.89 -9.01
N ALA A 7 -18.46 35.65 -7.94
CA ALA A 7 -17.22 35.60 -7.18
C ALA A 7 -17.07 34.27 -6.40
N LEU A 8 -18.19 33.77 -5.84
CA LEU A 8 -18.20 32.47 -5.16
C LEU A 8 -17.94 31.31 -6.12
N MET A 9 -18.56 31.32 -7.31
CA MET A 9 -18.32 30.31 -8.35
C MET A 9 -16.89 30.35 -8.87
N SER A 10 -16.33 31.57 -9.05
CA SER A 10 -14.93 31.73 -9.49
C SER A 10 -13.95 31.21 -8.45
N ASN A 11 -14.17 31.49 -7.15
CA ASN A 11 -13.36 30.95 -6.06
C ASN A 11 -13.49 29.43 -5.93
N PHE A 12 -14.69 28.88 -6.09
CA PHE A 12 -14.92 27.43 -6.06
C PHE A 12 -14.24 26.74 -7.25
N LEU A 13 -14.36 27.31 -8.45
CA LEU A 13 -13.69 26.80 -9.65
C LEU A 13 -12.16 26.86 -9.50
N TYR A 14 -11.64 27.96 -8.95
CA TYR A 14 -10.21 28.12 -8.68
C TYR A 14 -9.73 27.09 -7.65
N LEU A 15 -10.49 26.89 -6.57
CA LEU A 15 -10.17 25.87 -5.55
C LEU A 15 -10.23 24.46 -6.14
N PHE A 16 -11.25 24.16 -6.95
CA PHE A 16 -11.40 22.88 -7.63
C PHE A 16 -10.26 22.60 -8.62
N LEU A 17 -9.89 23.61 -9.44
CA LEU A 17 -8.75 23.50 -10.35
C LEU A 17 -7.43 23.36 -9.59
N LYS A 18 -7.25 24.05 -8.46
CA LYS A 18 -6.06 23.93 -7.62
C LYS A 18 -5.96 22.54 -6.99
N ILE A 19 -7.08 21.98 -6.52
CA ILE A 19 -7.14 20.60 -5.98
C ILE A 19 -6.87 19.59 -7.09
N SER A 20 -7.46 19.74 -8.28
CA SER A 20 -7.22 18.86 -9.42
C SER A 20 -5.79 18.96 -9.97
N TYR A 21 -5.17 20.14 -9.92
CA TYR A 21 -3.78 20.33 -10.35
C TYR A 21 -2.75 19.84 -9.31
N SER A 22 -3.14 19.80 -8.03
CA SER A 22 -2.30 19.30 -6.93
C SER A 22 -2.16 17.78 -6.90
N GLN A 23 -2.89 17.03 -7.73
CA GLN A 23 -2.76 15.57 -7.84
C GLN A 23 -1.64 15.11 -8.77
N SER A 24 -0.87 16.01 -9.35
CA SER A 24 0.33 15.64 -10.10
C SER A 24 1.48 15.44 -9.12
N PHE A 25 1.98 14.20 -9.03
CA PHE A 25 3.20 13.90 -8.29
C PHE A 25 4.32 14.84 -8.72
N PRO A 26 5.17 15.34 -7.79
CA PRO A 26 6.29 16.17 -8.15
C PRO A 26 7.21 15.46 -9.17
N PRO A 27 7.92 16.21 -10.02
CA PRO A 27 8.83 15.64 -10.99
C PRO A 27 9.96 14.86 -10.26
N PRO A 28 10.52 13.82 -10.89
CA PRO A 28 11.63 13.07 -10.30
C PRO A 28 12.84 13.98 -10.04
N LEU A 29 13.58 13.69 -8.98
CA LEU A 29 14.82 14.39 -8.66
C LEU A 29 15.88 14.13 -9.74
N SER A 30 16.75 15.12 -9.97
CA SER A 30 17.96 14.88 -10.76
C SER A 30 18.89 13.92 -10.03
N PRO A 31 19.78 13.19 -10.74
CA PRO A 31 20.69 12.24 -10.10
C PRO A 31 21.60 12.87 -9.02
N LYS A 32 21.93 14.17 -9.21
CA LYS A 32 22.73 14.93 -8.23
C LYS A 32 21.94 15.22 -6.96
N GLU A 33 20.70 15.72 -7.12
CA GLU A 33 19.81 16.01 -5.97
C GLU A 33 19.42 14.72 -5.23
N GLU A 34 19.17 13.62 -5.95
CA GLU A 34 18.87 12.32 -5.35
C GLU A 34 20.02 11.88 -4.45
N LYS A 35 21.26 11.96 -4.93
CA LYS A 35 22.46 11.62 -4.16
C LYS A 35 22.62 12.51 -2.93
N GLU A 36 22.48 13.83 -3.08
CA GLU A 36 22.55 14.79 -1.99
C GLU A 36 21.48 14.52 -0.92
N CYS A 37 20.25 14.18 -1.33
CA CYS A 37 19.18 13.82 -0.40
C CYS A 37 19.50 12.53 0.37
N PHE A 38 20.08 11.51 -0.26
CA PHE A 38 20.52 10.31 0.43
C PHE A 38 21.65 10.58 1.43
N GLU A 39 22.60 11.44 1.09
CA GLU A 39 23.68 11.85 2.00
C GLU A 39 23.14 12.59 3.22
N LYS A 40 22.22 13.55 3.02
CA LYS A 40 21.55 14.29 4.10
C LYS A 40 20.71 13.37 4.99
N MET A 41 19.95 12.46 4.39
CA MET A 41 19.15 11.48 5.14
C MET A 41 20.04 10.62 6.06
N ARG A 42 21.21 10.18 5.59
CA ARG A 42 22.18 9.43 6.41
C ARG A 42 22.73 10.23 7.58
N SER A 43 22.79 11.56 7.47
CA SER A 43 23.13 12.45 8.60
C SER A 43 21.96 12.76 9.54
N GLY A 44 20.78 12.15 9.30
CA GLY A 44 19.59 12.28 10.15
C GLY A 44 18.57 13.32 9.68
N ASP A 45 18.70 13.88 8.47
CA ASP A 45 17.77 14.87 7.94
C ASP A 45 16.47 14.17 7.46
N MET A 46 15.41 14.30 8.27
CA MET A 46 14.07 13.75 7.97
C MET A 46 13.37 14.50 6.83
N ALA A 47 13.70 15.78 6.58
CA ALA A 47 13.14 16.53 5.45
C ALA A 47 13.69 15.99 4.12
N ALA A 48 14.97 15.63 4.05
CA ALA A 48 15.57 14.98 2.89
C ALA A 48 14.91 13.62 2.61
N ARG A 49 14.60 12.83 3.67
CA ARG A 49 13.86 11.58 3.57
C ARG A 49 12.45 11.80 3.00
N GLY A 50 11.69 12.78 3.51
CA GLY A 50 10.38 13.14 3.00
C GLY A 50 10.42 13.52 1.52
N LYS A 51 11.39 14.34 1.12
CA LYS A 51 11.61 14.74 -0.28
C LYS A 51 11.89 13.53 -1.18
N LEU A 52 12.69 12.57 -0.76
CA LEU A 52 12.94 11.33 -1.51
C LEU A 52 11.64 10.54 -1.72
N ILE A 53 10.79 10.43 -0.70
CA ILE A 53 9.50 9.72 -0.80
C ILE A 53 8.60 10.44 -1.81
N GLU A 54 8.34 11.72 -1.62
CA GLU A 54 7.40 12.51 -2.45
C GLU A 54 7.76 12.48 -3.93
N HIS A 55 9.02 12.69 -4.27
CA HIS A 55 9.49 12.72 -5.66
C HIS A 55 9.57 11.34 -6.33
N ASN A 56 9.41 10.24 -5.56
CA ASN A 56 9.41 8.86 -6.09
C ASN A 56 8.03 8.19 -6.04
N LEU A 57 6.96 8.84 -5.53
CA LEU A 57 5.59 8.29 -5.54
C LEU A 57 5.11 7.96 -6.95
N ARG A 58 5.54 8.72 -7.96
CA ARG A 58 5.23 8.44 -9.36
C ARG A 58 5.73 7.07 -9.82
N LEU A 59 6.87 6.60 -9.27
CA LEU A 59 7.40 5.26 -9.55
C LEU A 59 6.45 4.17 -9.02
N VAL A 60 5.88 4.36 -7.83
CA VAL A 60 4.88 3.45 -7.25
C VAL A 60 3.67 3.32 -8.18
N ALA A 61 3.07 4.45 -8.55
CA ALA A 61 1.91 4.46 -9.44
C ALA A 61 2.21 3.81 -10.80
N HIS A 62 3.41 4.06 -11.36
CA HIS A 62 3.84 3.45 -12.61
C HIS A 62 3.95 1.92 -12.51
N ILE A 63 4.55 1.40 -11.44
CA ILE A 63 4.71 -0.04 -11.21
C ILE A 63 3.35 -0.71 -11.02
N VAL A 64 2.49 -0.15 -10.18
CA VAL A 64 1.14 -0.69 -9.96
C VAL A 64 0.37 -0.72 -11.27
N LYS A 65 0.35 0.38 -12.02
CA LYS A 65 -0.34 0.45 -13.30
C LYS A 65 0.23 -0.55 -14.34
N LYS A 66 1.54 -0.71 -14.40
CA LYS A 66 2.20 -1.57 -15.39
C LYS A 66 1.99 -3.06 -15.12
N TYR A 67 2.10 -3.49 -13.88
CA TYR A 67 2.13 -4.92 -13.54
C TYR A 67 0.83 -5.44 -12.90
N TYR A 68 0.00 -4.55 -12.37
CA TYR A 68 -1.18 -4.91 -11.59
C TYR A 68 -2.45 -4.19 -12.08
N SER A 69 -2.50 -3.78 -13.35
CA SER A 69 -3.64 -3.06 -13.94
C SER A 69 -4.96 -3.83 -13.86
N MET A 70 -4.90 -5.16 -13.82
CA MET A 70 -6.08 -6.04 -13.74
C MET A 70 -6.60 -6.24 -12.29
N SER A 71 -5.88 -5.74 -11.29
CA SER A 71 -6.30 -5.85 -9.89
C SER A 71 -7.48 -4.90 -9.61
N LYS A 72 -8.49 -5.41 -8.88
CA LYS A 72 -9.65 -4.60 -8.47
C LYS A 72 -9.28 -3.53 -7.41
N ASN A 73 -8.24 -3.76 -6.63
CA ASN A 73 -7.84 -2.94 -5.48
C ASN A 73 -6.53 -2.17 -5.78
N GLN A 74 -6.54 -1.34 -6.83
CA GLN A 74 -5.33 -0.59 -7.21
C GLN A 74 -4.88 0.41 -6.13
N ASP A 75 -5.80 1.03 -5.41
CA ASP A 75 -5.48 2.00 -4.35
C ASP A 75 -4.76 1.34 -3.16
N ASP A 76 -5.19 0.12 -2.78
CA ASP A 76 -4.51 -0.68 -1.78
C ASP A 76 -3.09 -1.03 -2.22
N LEU A 77 -2.92 -1.42 -3.50
CA LEU A 77 -1.60 -1.73 -4.05
C LEU A 77 -0.68 -0.52 -4.11
N ILE A 78 -1.21 0.68 -4.36
CA ILE A 78 -0.43 1.93 -4.27
C ILE A 78 0.02 2.17 -2.83
N SER A 79 -0.86 1.96 -1.85
CA SER A 79 -0.52 2.11 -0.43
C SER A 79 0.57 1.11 -0.01
N ILE A 80 0.44 -0.16 -0.38
CA ILE A 80 1.43 -1.21 -0.12
C ILE A 80 2.74 -0.92 -0.84
N GLY A 81 2.67 -0.51 -2.12
CA GLY A 81 3.83 -0.09 -2.88
C GLY A 81 4.56 1.11 -2.23
N THR A 82 3.80 2.05 -1.63
CA THR A 82 4.39 3.17 -0.90
C THR A 82 5.16 2.71 0.33
N ILE A 83 4.67 1.70 1.06
CA ILE A 83 5.42 1.06 2.15
C ILE A 83 6.72 0.45 1.61
N GLY A 84 6.65 -0.25 0.47
CA GLY A 84 7.82 -0.80 -0.21
C GLY A 84 8.84 0.27 -0.63
N LEU A 85 8.36 1.44 -1.10
CA LEU A 85 9.21 2.59 -1.43
C LEU A 85 9.93 3.12 -0.19
N ILE A 86 9.22 3.30 0.92
CA ILE A 86 9.80 3.77 2.19
C ILE A 86 10.89 2.82 2.66
N LYS A 87 10.62 1.51 2.68
CA LYS A 87 11.62 0.48 3.01
C LYS A 87 12.83 0.54 2.09
N ALA A 88 12.60 0.76 0.79
CA ALA A 88 13.67 0.88 -0.19
C ALA A 88 14.56 2.12 0.07
N ILE A 89 13.96 3.27 0.40
CA ILE A 89 14.70 4.50 0.73
C ILE A 89 15.56 4.27 1.98
N ASP A 90 15.00 3.69 3.02
CA ASP A 90 15.68 3.48 4.29
C ASP A 90 16.84 2.47 4.19
N SER A 91 16.75 1.50 3.26
CA SER A 91 17.76 0.45 3.09
C SER A 91 18.72 0.64 1.91
N PHE A 92 18.51 1.67 1.07
CA PHE A 92 19.32 1.89 -0.12
C PHE A 92 20.75 2.32 0.22
N ASP A 93 21.72 1.63 -0.39
CA ASP A 93 23.14 2.03 -0.35
C ASP A 93 23.61 2.42 -1.77
N SER A 94 23.87 3.72 -1.93
CA SER A 94 24.35 4.29 -3.21
C SER A 94 25.76 3.82 -3.59
N ARG A 95 26.53 3.21 -2.68
CA ARG A 95 27.89 2.69 -2.94
C ARG A 95 27.89 1.46 -3.83
N ASN A 96 26.77 0.76 -3.93
CA ASN A 96 26.64 -0.47 -4.71
C ASN A 96 26.53 -0.22 -6.24
N GLY A 97 26.64 1.02 -6.71
CA GLY A 97 26.60 1.37 -8.14
C GLY A 97 25.25 1.15 -8.84
N THR A 98 24.23 0.71 -8.14
CA THR A 98 22.89 0.48 -8.68
C THR A 98 22.08 1.77 -8.62
N ARG A 99 21.29 2.06 -9.65
CA ARG A 99 20.33 3.19 -9.63
C ARG A 99 19.23 2.94 -8.61
N PHE A 100 18.87 3.97 -7.84
CA PHE A 100 17.81 3.87 -6.84
C PHE A 100 16.49 3.35 -7.43
N ALA A 101 16.05 3.87 -8.58
CA ALA A 101 14.81 3.43 -9.22
C ALA A 101 14.78 1.92 -9.53
N THR A 102 15.92 1.32 -9.90
CA THR A 102 16.04 -0.12 -10.16
C THR A 102 15.90 -0.92 -8.86
N TYR A 103 16.56 -0.49 -7.79
CA TYR A 103 16.47 -1.11 -6.47
C TYR A 103 15.06 -0.98 -5.89
N ALA A 104 14.51 0.22 -5.89
CA ALA A 104 13.17 0.50 -5.40
C ALA A 104 12.11 -0.31 -6.14
N SER A 105 12.20 -0.44 -7.47
CA SER A 105 11.26 -1.24 -8.26
C SER A 105 11.18 -2.70 -7.78
N LYS A 106 12.30 -3.31 -7.44
CA LYS A 106 12.34 -4.68 -6.88
C LYS A 106 11.71 -4.74 -5.49
N CYS A 107 12.01 -3.75 -4.63
CA CYS A 107 11.42 -3.68 -3.29
C CYS A 107 9.90 -3.53 -3.35
N LEU A 108 9.39 -2.65 -4.22
CA LEU A 108 7.96 -2.45 -4.43
C LEU A 108 7.28 -3.75 -4.88
N GLN A 109 7.84 -4.41 -5.90
CA GLN A 109 7.29 -5.67 -6.41
C GLN A 109 7.27 -6.75 -5.34
N ASN A 110 8.33 -6.87 -4.55
CA ASN A 110 8.40 -7.85 -3.45
C ASN A 110 7.35 -7.57 -2.39
N GLU A 111 7.14 -6.30 -2.00
CA GLU A 111 6.13 -5.92 -1.00
C GLU A 111 4.71 -6.28 -1.48
N ILE A 112 4.40 -5.97 -2.74
CA ILE A 112 3.10 -6.32 -3.35
C ILE A 112 2.93 -7.84 -3.43
N LEU A 113 3.97 -8.59 -3.82
CA LEU A 113 3.92 -10.05 -3.85
C LEU A 113 3.72 -10.67 -2.46
N MET A 114 4.36 -10.11 -1.44
CA MET A 114 4.17 -10.55 -0.04
C MET A 114 2.73 -10.30 0.41
N HIS A 115 2.14 -9.16 0.04
CA HIS A 115 0.74 -8.89 0.31
C HIS A 115 -0.20 -9.94 -0.32
N PHE A 116 -0.02 -10.26 -1.60
CA PHE A 116 -0.83 -11.30 -2.25
C PHE A 116 -0.67 -12.68 -1.60
N ARG A 117 0.56 -13.04 -1.18
CA ARG A 117 0.79 -14.30 -0.45
C ARG A 117 0.07 -14.32 0.89
N SER A 118 0.08 -13.22 1.63
CA SER A 118 -0.64 -13.07 2.89
C SER A 118 -2.15 -13.19 2.67
N GLN A 119 -2.70 -12.49 1.70
CA GLN A 119 -4.12 -12.58 1.35
C GLN A 119 -4.54 -14.02 0.97
N LYS A 120 -3.69 -14.73 0.21
CA LYS A 120 -3.96 -16.12 -0.16
C LYS A 120 -4.01 -17.03 1.06
N LYS A 121 -3.16 -16.82 2.07
CA LYS A 121 -3.21 -17.58 3.32
C LYS A 121 -4.52 -17.31 4.08
N LEU A 122 -4.87 -16.04 4.24
CA LEU A 122 -6.11 -15.64 4.92
C LEU A 122 -7.37 -16.17 4.20
N ALA A 123 -7.35 -16.25 2.87
CA ALA A 123 -8.46 -16.81 2.10
C ALA A 123 -8.65 -18.33 2.29
N CYS A 124 -7.66 -19.02 2.85
CA CYS A 124 -7.73 -20.45 3.21
C CYS A 124 -8.10 -20.67 4.67
N GLU A 125 -8.19 -19.61 5.47
CA GLU A 125 -8.62 -19.69 6.87
C GLU A 125 -10.14 -19.73 6.93
N VAL A 126 -10.68 -20.74 7.63
CA VAL A 126 -12.11 -20.92 7.88
C VAL A 126 -12.37 -20.51 9.32
N SER A 127 -13.45 -19.78 9.57
CA SER A 127 -13.83 -19.40 10.92
C SER A 127 -14.26 -20.66 11.71
N ILE A 128 -13.77 -20.78 12.93
CA ILE A 128 -14.17 -21.85 13.84
C ILE A 128 -15.68 -21.83 14.13
N SER A 129 -16.30 -20.65 14.01
CA SER A 129 -17.73 -20.45 14.24
C SER A 129 -18.58 -20.62 12.96
N ASP A 130 -17.95 -20.91 11.80
CA ASP A 130 -18.72 -21.14 10.58
C ASP A 130 -19.49 -22.47 10.69
N PRO A 131 -20.77 -22.48 10.25
CA PRO A 131 -21.59 -23.69 10.24
C PRO A 131 -21.02 -24.68 9.22
N ILE A 132 -20.78 -25.92 9.65
CA ILE A 132 -20.32 -27.02 8.79
C ILE A 132 -21.54 -27.78 8.27
N ASP A 133 -22.52 -28.03 9.15
CA ASP A 133 -23.72 -28.83 8.90
C ASP A 133 -24.84 -28.43 9.85
N THR A 134 -25.94 -29.14 9.79
CA THR A 134 -27.08 -28.96 10.71
C THR A 134 -27.27 -30.25 11.48
N ASP A 135 -27.45 -30.18 12.79
CA ASP A 135 -27.75 -31.34 13.62
C ASP A 135 -29.16 -31.92 13.30
N LYS A 136 -29.53 -33.03 13.92
CA LYS A 136 -30.81 -33.69 13.73
C LYS A 136 -32.01 -32.86 14.19
N ASP A 137 -31.75 -31.85 15.03
CA ASP A 137 -32.74 -30.93 15.62
C ASP A 137 -32.83 -29.61 14.84
N GLY A 138 -32.04 -29.43 13.77
CA GLY A 138 -32.05 -28.27 12.91
C GLY A 138 -31.17 -27.12 13.36
N ASN A 139 -30.30 -27.32 14.39
CA ASN A 139 -29.34 -26.30 14.83
C ASN A 139 -28.06 -26.34 13.99
N PRO A 140 -27.44 -25.19 13.72
CA PRO A 140 -26.17 -25.15 13.00
C PRO A 140 -25.04 -25.81 13.83
N LEU A 141 -24.40 -26.82 13.25
CA LEU A 141 -23.20 -27.45 13.81
C LEU A 141 -21.96 -26.69 13.32
N THR A 142 -21.13 -26.23 14.25
CA THR A 142 -19.94 -25.44 13.93
C THR A 142 -18.64 -26.29 14.13
N TYR A 143 -17.51 -25.79 13.59
CA TYR A 143 -16.20 -26.45 13.80
C TYR A 143 -15.84 -26.58 15.28
N ILE A 144 -16.20 -25.57 16.10
CA ILE A 144 -15.92 -25.59 17.54
C ILE A 144 -16.68 -26.71 18.26
N ASP A 145 -17.89 -27.02 17.83
CA ASP A 145 -18.71 -28.09 18.45
C ASP A 145 -18.11 -29.47 18.19
N VAL A 146 -17.56 -29.67 16.97
CA VAL A 146 -16.90 -30.94 16.61
C VAL A 146 -15.61 -31.14 17.38
N ILE A 147 -14.77 -30.07 17.49
CA ILE A 147 -13.49 -30.16 18.20
C ILE A 147 -13.69 -30.35 19.70
N SER A 148 -14.68 -29.70 20.31
CA SER A 148 -14.97 -29.85 21.74
C SER A 148 -15.48 -31.22 22.13
N THR A 149 -16.03 -31.99 21.17
CA THR A 149 -16.56 -33.33 21.42
C THR A 149 -15.43 -34.41 21.46
N GLU A 150 -14.29 -34.15 20.80
CA GLU A 150 -13.17 -35.11 20.79
C GLU A 150 -12.41 -35.16 22.14
N ASP A 151 -12.39 -34.11 22.93
CA ASP A 151 -11.68 -34.06 24.22
C ASP A 151 -12.36 -34.91 25.34
N THR A 152 -13.61 -35.32 25.14
CA THR A 152 -14.34 -36.17 26.14
C THR A 152 -14.11 -37.66 25.98
N ILE A 153 -13.39 -38.12 24.96
CA ILE A 153 -13.15 -39.57 24.69
C ILE A 153 -11.88 -40.09 25.40
N ALA A 154 -11.10 -39.22 26.05
CA ALA A 154 -9.82 -39.59 26.66
C ALA A 154 -9.89 -39.99 28.15
N ASP A 155 -11.08 -39.99 28.79
CA ASP A 155 -11.27 -40.23 30.24
C ASP A 155 -12.14 -41.47 30.58
N ASP A 156 -12.28 -42.48 29.68
CA ASP A 156 -12.90 -43.76 29.99
C ASP A 156 -11.92 -44.95 29.87
#